data_0f1798bf385e38691cbb081e6981fd36
#
_entry.id   0f1798bf385e38691cbb081e6981fd36
#
_cell.length_a   1.000
_cell.length_b   1.000
_cell.length_c   1.000
_cell.angle_alpha   90.00
_cell.angle_beta   90.00
_cell.angle_gamma   90.00
#
_symmetry.space_group_name_H-M   'P 1'
#
loop_
_entity.id
_entity.type
_entity.pdbx_description
1 polymer ?
#
loop_
_entity_poly.entity_id
_entity_poly.type
_entity_poly.pdbx_seq_one_letter_code
_entity_poly.pdbx_strand_id
1 'polypeptide(L)'
;MPQSRLAAIIFATVLCVYVTTTGGSYGTDLASYEVTKSLVQHGSFAMSYNVLDTEADRGVDGRYYAPIGVGHPVFGVPFYLISRLVQSVVPVQVGKPDSIDKAAVVVGSTVAAALCAPAVFLFAWRVTGHVPGALFAAFSLAFGTVLWPYSKFGFNAPLATACLVWST
;
A
#
# COMPACT_ATOMS: atom_id res chain seq x y z
N MET A 1 28.54 -3.50 -10.18
CA MET A 1 27.42 -2.54 -10.03
C MET A 1 27.28 -2.16 -8.55
N PRO A 2 27.10 -0.90 -8.16
CA PRO A 2 26.88 -0.56 -6.77
C PRO A 2 25.55 -1.15 -6.26
N GLN A 3 25.54 -1.57 -4.99
CA GLN A 3 24.40 -2.26 -4.33
C GLN A 3 23.10 -1.45 -4.42
N SER A 4 23.22 -0.13 -4.25
CA SER A 4 22.09 0.80 -4.34
C SER A 4 21.40 0.79 -5.72
N ARG A 5 22.18 0.66 -6.80
CA ARG A 5 21.61 0.57 -8.15
C ARG A 5 20.85 -0.73 -8.38
N LEU A 6 21.38 -1.86 -7.89
CA LEU A 6 20.66 -3.14 -7.96
C LEU A 6 19.38 -3.10 -7.15
N ALA A 7 19.43 -2.58 -5.92
CA ALA A 7 18.23 -2.42 -5.08
C ALA A 7 17.17 -1.55 -5.76
N ALA A 8 17.57 -0.45 -6.39
CA ALA A 8 16.66 0.42 -7.14
C ALA A 8 16.05 -0.27 -8.36
N ILE A 9 16.82 -1.07 -9.09
CA ILE A 9 16.33 -1.86 -10.24
C ILE A 9 15.32 -2.91 -9.76
N ILE A 10 15.63 -3.63 -8.67
CA ILE A 10 14.71 -4.62 -8.08
C ILE A 10 13.41 -3.94 -7.69
N PHE A 11 13.48 -2.81 -6.98
CA PHE A 11 12.29 -2.05 -6.60
C PHE A 11 11.46 -1.67 -7.84
N ALA A 12 12.08 -1.06 -8.84
CA ALA A 12 11.39 -0.62 -10.05
C ALA A 12 10.74 -1.80 -10.81
N THR A 13 11.45 -2.93 -10.92
CA THR A 13 10.94 -4.13 -11.59
C THR A 13 9.72 -4.70 -10.85
N VAL A 14 9.83 -4.88 -9.53
CA VAL A 14 8.73 -5.42 -8.71
C VAL A 14 7.55 -4.47 -8.71
N LEU A 15 7.79 -3.16 -8.56
CA LEU A 15 6.74 -2.14 -8.59
C LEU A 15 6.00 -2.14 -9.94
N CYS A 16 6.73 -2.21 -11.05
CA CYS A 16 6.14 -2.26 -12.39
C CYS A 16 5.19 -3.47 -12.54
N VAL A 17 5.64 -4.67 -12.14
CA VAL A 17 4.81 -5.87 -12.19
C VAL A 17 3.60 -5.75 -11.27
N TYR A 18 3.78 -5.22 -10.07
CA TYR A 18 2.70 -5.08 -9.10
C TYR A 18 1.64 -4.09 -9.58
N VAL A 19 2.05 -2.92 -10.08
CA VAL A 19 1.13 -1.89 -10.61
C VAL A 19 0.34 -2.41 -11.81
N THR A 20 1.00 -3.12 -12.73
CA THR A 20 0.31 -3.69 -13.91
C THR A 20 -0.66 -4.82 -13.56
N THR A 21 -0.50 -5.43 -12.39
CA THR A 21 -1.39 -6.50 -11.91
C THR A 21 -2.32 -6.05 -10.78
N THR A 22 -2.30 -4.77 -10.42
CA THR A 22 -3.22 -4.20 -9.42
C THR A 22 -4.66 -4.33 -9.92
N GLY A 23 -5.57 -4.73 -9.06
CA GLY A 23 -6.98 -4.85 -9.44
C GLY A 23 -7.86 -5.39 -8.33
N GLY A 24 -9.10 -4.96 -8.35
CA GLY A 24 -10.10 -5.32 -7.36
C GLY A 24 -10.19 -4.34 -6.20
N SER A 25 -11.29 -4.42 -5.46
CA SER A 25 -11.45 -3.74 -4.17
C SER A 25 -12.23 -4.66 -3.23
N TYR A 26 -11.80 -4.70 -1.97
CA TYR A 26 -12.48 -5.43 -0.90
C TYR A 26 -12.96 -4.44 0.17
N GLY A 27 -13.83 -4.87 1.06
CA GLY A 27 -14.39 -4.01 2.10
C GLY A 27 -13.33 -3.27 2.95
N THR A 28 -12.23 -3.94 3.29
CA THR A 28 -11.12 -3.37 4.05
C THR A 28 -10.39 -2.25 3.31
N ASP A 29 -10.29 -2.31 1.98
CA ASP A 29 -9.68 -1.25 1.15
C ASP A 29 -10.55 -0.01 1.17
N LEU A 30 -11.87 -0.21 1.08
CA LEU A 30 -12.84 0.87 1.14
C LEU A 30 -12.80 1.56 2.50
N ALA A 31 -12.69 0.79 3.59
CA ALA A 31 -12.56 1.33 4.93
C ALA A 31 -11.27 2.15 5.10
N SER A 32 -10.15 1.62 4.62
CA SER A 32 -8.86 2.32 4.65
C SER A 32 -8.90 3.63 3.86
N TYR A 33 -9.52 3.61 2.68
CA TYR A 33 -9.73 4.79 1.87
C TYR A 33 -10.62 5.83 2.58
N GLU A 34 -11.78 5.42 3.13
CA GLU A 34 -12.70 6.32 3.81
C GLU A 34 -12.05 6.97 5.06
N VAL A 35 -11.28 6.20 5.82
CA VAL A 35 -10.50 6.75 6.95
C VAL A 35 -9.44 7.73 6.46
N THR A 36 -8.72 7.42 5.38
CA THR A 36 -7.73 8.34 4.77
C THR A 36 -8.40 9.64 4.31
N LYS A 37 -9.54 9.54 3.63
CA LYS A 37 -10.34 10.68 3.17
C LYS A 37 -10.82 11.52 4.34
N SER A 38 -11.39 10.90 5.37
CA SER A 38 -11.86 11.58 6.57
C SER A 38 -10.73 12.27 7.33
N LEU A 39 -9.57 11.65 7.40
CA LEU A 39 -8.39 12.24 8.02
C LEU A 39 -7.96 13.53 7.30
N VAL A 40 -7.95 13.53 5.98
CA VAL A 40 -7.55 14.71 5.20
C VAL A 40 -8.63 15.80 5.22
N GLN A 41 -9.92 15.43 5.12
CA GLN A 41 -11.02 16.39 4.99
C GLN A 41 -11.51 16.92 6.35
N HIS A 42 -11.45 16.11 7.39
CA HIS A 42 -12.07 16.41 8.70
C HIS A 42 -11.11 16.27 9.89
N GLY A 43 -9.87 15.83 9.68
CA GLY A 43 -8.92 15.54 10.75
C GLY A 43 -9.38 14.42 11.69
N SER A 44 -10.23 13.49 11.21
CA SER A 44 -10.87 12.46 12.02
C SER A 44 -10.61 11.06 11.44
N PHE A 45 -10.42 10.07 12.33
CA PHE A 45 -10.32 8.67 11.95
C PHE A 45 -11.70 7.98 11.82
N ALA A 46 -12.79 8.68 12.10
CA ALA A 46 -14.13 8.16 11.91
C ALA A 46 -14.51 8.16 10.41
N MET A 47 -15.16 7.09 9.97
CA MET A 47 -15.70 7.01 8.61
C MET A 47 -16.96 7.85 8.48
N SER A 48 -17.19 8.43 7.30
CA SER A 48 -18.37 9.23 7.00
C SER A 48 -19.67 8.38 6.99
N TYR A 49 -19.56 7.10 6.66
CA TYR A 49 -20.64 6.12 6.66
C TYR A 49 -20.07 4.72 6.91
N ASN A 50 -20.96 3.76 7.26
CA ASN A 50 -20.54 2.38 7.46
C ASN A 50 -20.28 1.70 6.10
N VAL A 51 -19.01 1.60 5.72
CA VAL A 51 -18.56 0.95 4.47
C VAL A 51 -18.56 -0.57 4.59
N LEU A 52 -18.46 -1.08 5.82
CA LEU A 52 -18.26 -2.49 6.13
C LEU A 52 -19.56 -3.19 6.58
N ASP A 53 -20.68 -2.49 6.57
CA ASP A 53 -22.00 -2.93 7.00
C ASP A 53 -22.05 -3.58 8.40
N THR A 54 -21.35 -4.68 8.61
CA THR A 54 -21.37 -5.47 9.85
C THR A 54 -20.06 -5.40 10.65
N GLU A 55 -18.96 -4.93 10.04
CA GLU A 55 -17.64 -4.97 10.67
C GLU A 55 -17.20 -3.62 11.25
N ALA A 56 -17.93 -2.54 10.97
CA ALA A 56 -17.59 -1.24 11.53
C ALA A 56 -18.15 -1.11 12.95
N ASP A 57 -17.26 -0.85 13.89
CA ASP A 57 -17.64 -0.57 15.26
C ASP A 57 -18.20 0.85 15.40
N ARG A 58 -19.32 0.97 16.10
CA ARG A 58 -19.89 2.25 16.44
C ARG A 58 -19.28 2.75 17.74
N GLY A 59 -18.55 3.86 17.66
CA GLY A 59 -17.97 4.49 18.84
C GLY A 59 -19.02 5.07 19.79
N VAL A 60 -18.60 5.40 20.99
CA VAL A 60 -19.46 6.05 22.00
C VAL A 60 -19.99 7.42 21.55
N ASP A 61 -19.33 8.06 20.59
CA ASP A 61 -19.74 9.31 19.94
C ASP A 61 -20.74 9.10 18.79
N GLY A 62 -21.15 7.85 18.55
CA GLY A 62 -22.10 7.47 17.51
C GLY A 62 -21.53 7.40 16.10
N ARG A 63 -20.22 7.64 15.91
CA ARG A 63 -19.54 7.57 14.61
C ARG A 63 -19.07 6.15 14.33
N TYR A 64 -18.81 5.85 13.06
CA TYR A 64 -18.30 4.53 12.63
C TYR A 64 -16.79 4.53 12.57
N TYR A 65 -16.17 3.49 13.11
CA TYR A 65 -14.73 3.27 13.09
C TYR A 65 -14.41 1.94 12.42
N ALA A 66 -13.39 1.94 11.59
CA ALA A 66 -12.93 0.71 10.95
C ALA A 66 -12.06 -0.10 11.91
N PRO A 67 -12.24 -1.44 12.00
CA PRO A 67 -11.41 -2.32 12.82
C PRO A 67 -10.05 -2.59 12.15
N ILE A 68 -9.41 -1.53 11.67
CA ILE A 68 -8.11 -1.58 10.98
C ILE A 68 -7.12 -0.67 11.67
N GLY A 69 -5.82 -1.04 11.59
CA GLY A 69 -4.75 -0.21 12.14
C GLY A 69 -4.66 1.13 11.41
N VAL A 70 -4.48 2.21 12.17
CA VAL A 70 -4.40 3.60 11.65
C VAL A 70 -3.17 3.87 10.76
N GLY A 71 -2.14 3.03 10.83
CA GLY A 71 -0.90 3.21 10.08
C GLY A 71 -1.10 3.24 8.58
N HIS A 72 -1.93 2.34 8.04
CA HIS A 72 -2.20 2.28 6.61
C HIS A 72 -2.98 3.49 6.09
N PRO A 73 -4.09 3.94 6.72
CA PRO A 73 -4.76 5.19 6.35
C PRO A 73 -3.84 6.42 6.39
N VAL A 74 -2.99 6.55 7.40
CA VAL A 74 -2.01 7.65 7.49
C VAL A 74 -0.99 7.57 6.36
N PHE A 75 -0.48 6.37 6.06
CA PHE A 75 0.42 6.14 4.92
C PHE A 75 -0.26 6.43 3.58
N GLY A 76 -1.57 6.24 3.49
CA GLY A 76 -2.39 6.55 2.31
C GLY A 76 -2.53 8.06 2.01
N VAL A 77 -2.36 8.94 3.02
CA VAL A 77 -2.56 10.38 2.89
C VAL A 77 -1.78 11.01 1.73
N PRO A 78 -0.45 10.81 1.56
CA PRO A 78 0.28 11.41 0.46
C PRO A 78 -0.24 10.95 -0.91
N PHE A 79 -0.63 9.70 -1.05
CA PHE A 79 -1.19 9.16 -2.31
C PHE A 79 -2.56 9.78 -2.63
N TYR A 80 -3.40 9.94 -1.62
CA TYR A 80 -4.68 10.63 -1.74
C TYR A 80 -4.49 12.10 -2.16
N LEU A 81 -3.55 12.83 -1.54
CA LEU A 81 -3.27 14.22 -1.89
C LEU A 81 -2.71 14.36 -3.31
N ILE A 82 -1.83 13.44 -3.73
CA ILE A 82 -1.31 13.40 -5.10
C ILE A 82 -2.46 13.18 -6.10
N SER A 83 -3.38 12.26 -5.82
CA SER A 83 -4.52 12.01 -6.71
C SER A 83 -5.40 13.24 -6.85
N ARG A 84 -5.67 13.95 -5.76
CA ARG A 84 -6.44 15.19 -5.76
C ARG A 84 -5.74 16.30 -6.55
N LEU A 85 -4.42 16.42 -6.40
CA LEU A 85 -3.62 17.37 -7.16
C LEU A 85 -3.66 17.06 -8.67
N VAL A 86 -3.49 15.77 -9.04
CA VAL A 86 -3.56 15.36 -10.45
C VAL A 86 -4.93 15.66 -11.05
N GLN A 87 -6.00 15.37 -10.33
CA GLN A 87 -7.37 15.63 -10.79
C GLN A 87 -7.70 17.12 -10.91
N SER A 88 -7.02 17.99 -10.13
CA SER A 88 -7.19 19.45 -10.26
C SER A 88 -6.57 20.01 -11.54
N VAL A 89 -5.53 19.36 -12.06
CA VAL A 89 -4.80 19.77 -13.28
C VAL A 89 -5.37 19.09 -14.53
N VAL A 90 -5.69 17.80 -14.40
CA VAL A 90 -6.23 16.98 -15.50
C VAL A 90 -7.60 16.45 -15.08
N PRO A 91 -8.70 16.99 -15.59
CA PRO A 91 -10.04 16.54 -15.23
C PRO A 91 -10.32 15.16 -15.85
N VAL A 92 -9.74 14.13 -15.25
CA VAL A 92 -9.96 12.73 -15.65
C VAL A 92 -11.17 12.20 -14.88
N GLN A 93 -12.26 11.93 -15.60
CA GLN A 93 -13.40 11.21 -15.05
C GLN A 93 -13.33 9.75 -15.51
N VAL A 94 -12.84 8.87 -14.65
CA VAL A 94 -12.80 7.43 -14.90
C VAL A 94 -13.75 6.74 -13.93
N GLY A 95 -14.86 6.22 -14.44
CA GLY A 95 -15.79 5.39 -13.66
C GLY A 95 -16.61 6.17 -12.63
N LYS A 96 -16.76 5.56 -11.44
CA LYS A 96 -17.54 6.14 -10.33
C LYS A 96 -16.78 7.30 -9.66
N PRO A 97 -17.49 8.23 -9.00
CA PRO A 97 -16.85 9.23 -8.14
C PRO A 97 -15.84 8.57 -7.18
N ASP A 98 -14.74 9.23 -6.91
CA ASP A 98 -13.65 8.78 -6.04
C ASP A 98 -12.86 7.54 -6.51
N SER A 99 -13.10 6.99 -7.71
CA SER A 99 -12.38 5.79 -8.19
C SER A 99 -10.86 6.03 -8.28
N ILE A 100 -10.43 7.20 -8.72
CA ILE A 100 -9.01 7.57 -8.84
C ILE A 100 -8.38 7.70 -7.46
N ASP A 101 -9.09 8.32 -6.52
CA ASP A 101 -8.60 8.49 -5.14
C ASP A 101 -8.45 7.14 -4.43
N LYS A 102 -9.41 6.24 -4.63
CA LYS A 102 -9.34 4.84 -4.12
C LYS A 102 -8.15 4.10 -4.71
N ALA A 103 -7.99 4.16 -6.03
CA ALA A 103 -6.85 3.53 -6.71
C ALA A 103 -5.52 4.07 -6.20
N ALA A 104 -5.41 5.39 -5.97
CA ALA A 104 -4.20 6.00 -5.44
C ALA A 104 -3.84 5.50 -4.04
N VAL A 105 -4.82 5.36 -3.14
CA VAL A 105 -4.58 4.78 -1.80
C VAL A 105 -4.14 3.32 -1.88
N VAL A 106 -4.73 2.52 -2.79
CA VAL A 106 -4.29 1.13 -3.04
C VAL A 106 -2.86 1.07 -3.56
N VAL A 107 -2.46 2.00 -4.43
CA VAL A 107 -1.06 2.10 -4.91
C VAL A 107 -0.08 2.29 -3.74
N GLY A 108 -0.48 2.93 -2.65
CA GLY A 108 0.32 2.99 -1.42
C GLY A 108 0.72 1.60 -0.92
N SER A 109 -0.22 0.66 -0.80
CA SER A 109 0.07 -0.74 -0.42
C SER A 109 0.99 -1.43 -1.43
N THR A 110 0.77 -1.18 -2.72
CA THR A 110 1.62 -1.70 -3.80
C THR A 110 3.07 -1.23 -3.67
N VAL A 111 3.27 0.06 -3.38
CA VAL A 111 4.60 0.64 -3.14
C VAL A 111 5.24 0.03 -1.88
N ALA A 112 4.49 -0.08 -0.78
CA ALA A 112 4.98 -0.71 0.45
C ALA A 112 5.42 -2.16 0.21
N ALA A 113 4.62 -2.95 -0.51
CA ALA A 113 4.97 -4.32 -0.87
C ALA A 113 6.25 -4.39 -1.74
N ALA A 114 6.34 -3.51 -2.74
CA ALA A 114 7.50 -3.49 -3.63
C ALA A 114 8.80 -3.12 -2.90
N LEU A 115 8.73 -2.32 -1.82
CA LEU A 115 9.87 -1.96 -0.98
C LEU A 115 10.44 -3.14 -0.18
N CYS A 116 9.68 -4.23 0.02
CA CYS A 116 10.16 -5.41 0.74
C CYS A 116 11.27 -6.15 -0.04
N ALA A 117 11.16 -6.21 -1.37
CA ALA A 117 12.12 -6.96 -2.18
C ALA A 117 13.55 -6.40 -2.13
N PRO A 118 13.81 -5.09 -2.32
CA PRO A 118 15.15 -4.55 -2.19
C PRO A 118 15.71 -4.66 -0.77
N ALA A 119 14.87 -4.58 0.26
CA ALA A 119 15.32 -4.75 1.65
C ALA A 119 15.83 -6.18 1.88
N VAL A 120 15.07 -7.20 1.46
CA VAL A 120 15.51 -8.60 1.54
C VAL A 120 16.75 -8.86 0.68
N PHE A 121 16.85 -8.25 -0.50
CA PHE A 121 18.05 -8.32 -1.32
C PHE A 121 19.28 -7.80 -0.56
N LEU A 122 19.19 -6.61 0.02
CA LEU A 122 20.29 -5.98 0.75
C LEU A 122 20.70 -6.81 1.97
N PHE A 123 19.71 -7.29 2.73
CA PHE A 123 19.95 -8.14 3.89
C PHE A 123 20.63 -9.47 3.48
N ALA A 124 20.06 -10.20 2.53
CA ALA A 124 20.58 -11.47 2.06
C ALA A 124 22.01 -11.31 1.50
N TRP A 125 22.26 -10.23 0.78
CA TRP A 125 23.60 -9.96 0.29
C TRP A 125 24.59 -9.63 1.41
N ARG A 126 24.22 -8.86 2.42
CA ARG A 126 25.09 -8.59 3.58
C ARG A 126 25.48 -9.87 4.31
N VAL A 127 24.55 -10.82 4.43
CA VAL A 127 24.77 -12.09 5.14
C VAL A 127 25.59 -13.08 4.31
N THR A 128 25.30 -13.20 3.02
CA THR A 128 25.88 -14.27 2.19
C THR A 128 27.04 -13.82 1.32
N GLY A 129 27.16 -12.55 1.03
CA GLY A 129 28.10 -12.00 0.04
C GLY A 129 27.80 -12.42 -1.42
N HIS A 130 26.70 -13.17 -1.66
CA HIS A 130 26.40 -13.84 -2.93
C HIS A 130 25.21 -13.19 -3.64
N VAL A 131 25.49 -12.43 -4.70
CA VAL A 131 24.45 -11.67 -5.44
C VAL A 131 23.33 -12.55 -6.02
N PRO A 132 23.62 -13.67 -6.73
CA PRO A 132 22.56 -14.54 -7.25
C PRO A 132 21.62 -15.08 -6.17
N GLY A 133 22.16 -15.48 -5.02
CA GLY A 133 21.37 -15.95 -3.88
C GLY A 133 20.48 -14.85 -3.30
N ALA A 134 21.01 -13.63 -3.19
CA ALA A 134 20.26 -12.47 -2.72
C ALA A 134 19.13 -12.08 -3.70
N LEU A 135 19.38 -12.15 -5.01
CA LEU A 135 18.34 -11.94 -6.04
C LEU A 135 17.26 -13.00 -5.96
N PHE A 136 17.66 -14.28 -5.82
CA PHE A 136 16.70 -15.36 -5.65
C PHE A 136 15.80 -15.15 -4.42
N ALA A 137 16.38 -14.78 -3.28
CA ALA A 137 15.61 -14.48 -2.06
C ALA A 137 14.62 -13.34 -2.26
N ALA A 138 15.06 -12.23 -2.88
CA ALA A 138 14.22 -11.06 -3.13
C ALA A 138 13.04 -11.37 -4.08
N PHE A 139 13.29 -12.06 -5.18
CA PHE A 139 12.23 -12.42 -6.14
C PHE A 139 11.34 -13.54 -5.63
N SER A 140 11.86 -14.48 -4.84
CA SER A 140 11.03 -15.48 -4.15
C SER A 140 10.08 -14.82 -3.16
N LEU A 141 10.51 -13.83 -2.39
CA LEU A 141 9.62 -13.06 -1.54
C LEU A 141 8.57 -12.33 -2.39
N ALA A 142 8.99 -11.60 -3.42
CA ALA A 142 8.10 -10.76 -4.20
C ALA A 142 7.02 -11.57 -4.96
N PHE A 143 7.39 -12.69 -5.57
CA PHE A 143 6.50 -13.42 -6.47
C PHE A 143 6.09 -14.81 -5.99
N GLY A 144 6.84 -15.37 -5.04
CA GLY A 144 6.60 -16.72 -4.49
C GLY A 144 5.82 -16.74 -3.18
N THR A 145 5.42 -15.58 -2.65
CA THR A 145 4.69 -15.50 -1.38
C THR A 145 3.36 -14.77 -1.51
N VAL A 146 2.63 -14.69 -0.42
CA VAL A 146 1.36 -13.94 -0.32
C VAL A 146 1.54 -12.43 -0.49
N LEU A 147 2.76 -11.92 -0.50
CA LEU A 147 3.04 -10.49 -0.66
C LEU A 147 2.48 -9.95 -1.97
N TRP A 148 2.62 -10.69 -3.07
CA TRP A 148 2.09 -10.30 -4.38
C TRP A 148 0.56 -10.16 -4.40
N PRO A 149 -0.26 -11.17 -4.02
CA PRO A 149 -1.70 -10.96 -3.93
C PRO A 149 -2.08 -9.85 -2.96
N TYR A 150 -1.43 -9.70 -1.81
CA TYR A 150 -1.72 -8.61 -0.87
C TYR A 150 -1.34 -7.23 -1.40
N SER A 151 -0.38 -7.11 -2.33
CA SER A 151 -0.03 -5.84 -2.96
C SER A 151 -1.11 -5.29 -3.89
N LYS A 152 -2.05 -6.14 -4.34
CA LYS A 152 -3.12 -5.78 -5.28
C LYS A 152 -4.29 -5.06 -4.61
N PHE A 153 -4.35 -5.15 -3.30
CA PHE A 153 -5.44 -4.62 -2.48
C PHE A 153 -4.88 -3.69 -1.41
N GLY A 154 -5.69 -2.80 -0.89
CA GLY A 154 -5.32 -1.82 0.14
C GLY A 154 -5.15 -2.42 1.53
N PHE A 155 -4.54 -3.61 1.65
CA PHE A 155 -4.27 -4.23 2.95
C PHE A 155 -3.13 -3.54 3.70
N ASN A 156 -3.21 -3.57 5.04
CA ASN A 156 -2.18 -3.05 5.93
C ASN A 156 -0.94 -3.96 6.03
N ALA A 157 -1.09 -5.26 5.69
CA ALA A 157 -0.01 -6.23 5.80
C ALA A 157 1.26 -5.88 4.99
N PRO A 158 1.20 -5.38 3.73
CA PRO A 158 2.38 -4.93 3.00
C PRO A 158 3.16 -3.83 3.72
N LEU A 159 2.47 -2.85 4.30
CA LEU A 159 3.11 -1.77 5.04
C LEU A 159 3.79 -2.29 6.31
N ALA A 160 3.12 -3.14 7.08
CA ALA A 160 3.70 -3.76 8.26
C ALA A 160 4.94 -4.60 7.91
N THR A 161 4.86 -5.39 6.83
CA THR A 161 6.00 -6.18 6.33
C THR A 161 7.16 -5.29 5.92
N ALA A 162 6.89 -4.20 5.18
CA ALA A 162 7.93 -3.24 4.80
C ALA A 162 8.62 -2.64 6.04
N CYS A 163 7.84 -2.17 7.02
CA CYS A 163 8.40 -1.63 8.26
C CYS A 163 9.28 -2.65 8.99
N LEU A 164 8.86 -3.92 9.09
CA LEU A 164 9.62 -4.98 9.74
C LEU A 164 10.95 -5.27 8.99
N VAL A 165 10.89 -5.42 7.68
CA VAL A 165 12.09 -5.80 6.88
C VAL A 165 13.10 -4.64 6.83
N TRP A 166 12.66 -3.40 6.86
CA TRP A 166 13.57 -2.23 6.88
C TRP A 166 14.10 -1.89 8.28
N SER A 167 13.55 -2.48 9.34
CA SER A 167 14.03 -2.31 10.73
C SER A 167 15.17 -3.26 11.11
N THR A 168 15.49 -4.23 10.26
CA THR A 168 16.58 -5.23 10.45
C THR A 168 17.86 -4.81 9.75
#